data_c10860aa6b8a34218fd167bab9feba4c
#
_entry.id   c10860aa6b8a34218fd167bab9feba4c
#
_cell.length_a   1.000
_cell.length_b   1.000
_cell.length_c   1.000
_cell.angle_alpha   90.00
_cell.angle_beta   90.00
_cell.angle_gamma   90.00
#
_symmetry.space_group_name_H-M   'P 1'
#
loop_
_entity.id
_entity.type
_entity.pdbx_description
1 polymer ?
#
loop_
_entity_poly.entity_id
_entity_poly.type
_entity_poly.pdbx_seq_one_letter_code
_entity_poly.pdbx_strand_id
1 'polypeptide(L)'
;ATAYNRGQILYRIAEMLEGRADQFESEIALTSQITSAKAKALVSEAIDRWVWYAGWSDKLQAVSGATNPVSGPFFNFSISEPQGVVAIASSDSFLEFIDAIAAAVVSGNTSVVLVPGSLAVPSMSFAEVLATSDLPAGVINILTGSLDELAPWAASHMDIDGFDISGIAKKKQGALKEAGAENLKRIHSFGSGKTPARILAFMESKTVWHSVGV
;
A
#
# COMPACT_ATOMS: atom_id res chain seq x y z
N ALA A 1 12.04 9.21 -3.80
CA ALA A 1 12.04 9.96 -2.53
C ALA A 1 12.83 9.21 -1.46
N THR A 2 13.55 9.92 -0.57
CA THR A 2 14.20 9.32 0.60
C THR A 2 13.17 8.77 1.58
N ALA A 3 13.59 7.87 2.48
CA ALA A 3 12.71 7.35 3.53
C ALA A 3 12.11 8.48 4.39
N TYR A 4 12.93 9.48 4.74
CA TYR A 4 12.49 10.66 5.46
C TYR A 4 11.39 11.44 4.71
N ASN A 5 11.61 11.73 3.41
CA ASN A 5 10.61 12.45 2.61
C ASN A 5 9.31 11.66 2.47
N ARG A 6 9.39 10.32 2.33
CA ARG A 6 8.18 9.50 2.32
C ARG A 6 7.41 9.63 3.63
N GLY A 7 8.10 9.61 4.78
CA GLY A 7 7.49 9.83 6.08
C GLY A 7 6.76 11.17 6.16
N GLN A 8 7.37 12.26 5.69
CA GLN A 8 6.75 13.58 5.67
C GLN A 8 5.48 13.61 4.80
N ILE A 9 5.51 12.97 3.64
CA ILE A 9 4.34 12.84 2.76
C ILE A 9 3.21 12.09 3.46
N LEU A 10 3.51 10.96 4.13
CA LEU A 10 2.48 10.19 4.83
C LEU A 10 1.85 10.98 6.01
N TYR A 11 2.66 11.72 6.77
CA TYR A 11 2.12 12.64 7.79
C TYR A 11 1.24 13.72 7.16
N ARG A 12 1.65 14.27 6.01
CA ARG A 12 0.86 15.28 5.29
C ARG A 12 -0.48 14.71 4.80
N ILE A 13 -0.50 13.45 4.35
CA ILE A 13 -1.76 12.76 4.01
C ILE A 13 -2.67 12.65 5.23
N ALA A 14 -2.13 12.29 6.41
CA ALA A 14 -2.90 12.25 7.65
C ALA A 14 -3.52 13.62 7.99
N GLU A 15 -2.74 14.70 7.91
CA GLU A 15 -3.21 16.08 8.16
C GLU A 15 -4.30 16.50 7.16
N MET A 16 -4.12 16.19 5.88
CA MET A 16 -5.11 16.54 4.86
C MET A 16 -6.41 15.75 5.02
N LEU A 17 -6.32 14.48 5.43
CA LEU A 17 -7.49 13.66 5.76
C LEU A 17 -8.21 14.19 7.00
N GLU A 18 -7.46 14.56 8.06
CA GLU A 18 -8.01 15.15 9.28
C GLU A 18 -8.75 16.46 8.99
N GLY A 19 -8.16 17.33 8.16
CA GLY A 19 -8.79 18.59 7.75
C GLY A 19 -10.10 18.43 6.97
N ARG A 20 -10.39 17.22 6.47
CA ARG A 20 -11.62 16.87 5.73
C ARG A 20 -12.44 15.79 6.44
N ALA A 21 -12.21 15.55 7.73
CA ALA A 21 -12.84 14.46 8.49
C ALA A 21 -14.36 14.45 8.37
N ASP A 22 -15.03 15.60 8.57
CA ASP A 22 -16.50 15.71 8.50
C ASP A 22 -17.07 15.28 7.13
N GLN A 23 -16.34 15.56 6.04
CA GLN A 23 -16.72 15.12 4.70
C GLN A 23 -16.66 13.60 4.60
N PHE A 24 -15.53 12.99 5.00
CA PHE A 24 -15.35 11.54 4.96
C PHE A 24 -16.31 10.81 5.89
N GLU A 25 -16.60 11.35 7.08
CA GLU A 25 -17.61 10.82 7.99
C GLU A 25 -18.99 10.74 7.30
N SER A 26 -19.39 11.82 6.59
CA SER A 26 -20.65 11.89 5.88
C SER A 26 -20.71 10.91 4.69
N GLU A 27 -19.66 10.86 3.88
CA GLU A 27 -19.57 9.98 2.71
C GLU A 27 -19.56 8.50 3.12
N ILE A 28 -18.78 8.13 4.14
CA ILE A 28 -18.69 6.75 4.64
C ILE A 28 -20.01 6.33 5.30
N ALA A 29 -20.64 7.22 6.09
CA ALA A 29 -21.93 6.93 6.69
C ALA A 29 -22.98 6.60 5.62
N LEU A 30 -23.01 7.39 4.54
CA LEU A 30 -23.95 7.21 3.43
C LEU A 30 -23.65 5.95 2.61
N THR A 31 -22.41 5.77 2.16
CA THR A 31 -22.05 4.67 1.25
C THR A 31 -22.01 3.31 1.93
N SER A 32 -21.58 3.24 3.19
CA SER A 32 -21.54 2.01 3.98
C SER A 32 -22.83 1.76 4.80
N GLN A 33 -23.79 2.66 4.75
CA GLN A 33 -25.07 2.57 5.50
C GLN A 33 -24.86 2.35 7.01
N ILE A 34 -23.91 3.06 7.60
CA ILE A 34 -23.59 3.01 9.02
C ILE A 34 -23.94 4.31 9.72
N THR A 35 -23.98 4.29 11.06
CA THR A 35 -24.24 5.50 11.85
C THR A 35 -23.08 6.48 11.77
N SER A 36 -23.36 7.78 11.90
CA SER A 36 -22.33 8.84 11.95
C SER A 36 -21.27 8.58 13.03
N ALA A 37 -21.67 8.06 14.18
CA ALA A 37 -20.71 7.72 15.24
C ALA A 37 -19.71 6.63 14.81
N LYS A 38 -20.17 5.61 14.06
CA LYS A 38 -19.28 4.57 13.50
C LYS A 38 -18.40 5.15 12.40
N ALA A 39 -18.94 5.97 11.51
CA ALA A 39 -18.18 6.61 10.45
C ALA A 39 -17.08 7.49 11.02
N LYS A 40 -17.39 8.29 12.04
CA LYS A 40 -16.42 9.11 12.78
C LYS A 40 -15.28 8.28 13.36
N ALA A 41 -15.60 7.16 14.01
CA ALA A 41 -14.58 6.25 14.56
C ALA A 41 -13.68 5.65 13.45
N LEU A 42 -14.26 5.31 12.28
CA LEU A 42 -13.49 4.81 11.13
C LEU A 42 -12.54 5.87 10.56
N VAL A 43 -12.99 7.13 10.44
CA VAL A 43 -12.15 8.22 9.93
C VAL A 43 -11.01 8.52 10.90
N SER A 44 -11.30 8.59 12.21
CA SER A 44 -10.27 8.76 13.23
C SER A 44 -9.22 7.65 13.20
N GLU A 45 -9.65 6.40 13.12
CA GLU A 45 -8.73 5.25 12.97
C GLU A 45 -7.95 5.30 11.66
N ALA A 46 -8.53 5.78 10.56
CA ALA A 46 -7.84 5.94 9.29
C ALA A 46 -6.68 6.97 9.37
N ILE A 47 -6.91 8.09 10.07
CA ILE A 47 -5.89 9.11 10.34
C ILE A 47 -4.76 8.49 11.17
N ASP A 48 -5.09 7.79 12.26
CA ASP A 48 -4.11 7.10 13.11
C ASP A 48 -3.30 6.05 12.34
N ARG A 49 -3.90 5.38 11.35
CA ARG A 49 -3.19 4.44 10.49
C ARG A 49 -2.16 5.12 9.61
N TRP A 50 -2.48 6.25 9.01
CA TRP A 50 -1.51 7.03 8.24
C TRP A 50 -0.31 7.44 9.10
N VAL A 51 -0.55 7.93 10.31
CA VAL A 51 0.50 8.27 11.29
C VAL A 51 1.34 7.04 11.63
N TRP A 52 0.71 5.88 11.85
CA TRP A 52 1.41 4.64 12.14
C TRP A 52 2.32 4.21 10.96
N TYR A 53 1.81 4.25 9.73
CA TYR A 53 2.61 3.93 8.54
C TYR A 53 3.73 4.96 8.31
N ALA A 54 3.50 6.23 8.55
CA ALA A 54 4.53 7.27 8.48
C ALA A 54 5.71 6.95 9.41
N GLY A 55 5.41 6.48 10.62
CA GLY A 55 6.42 6.07 11.59
C GLY A 55 7.26 4.85 11.17
N TRP A 56 6.91 4.12 10.11
CA TRP A 56 7.68 3.01 9.58
C TRP A 56 8.71 3.43 8.54
N SER A 57 8.56 4.58 7.90
CA SER A 57 9.36 4.97 6.73
C SER A 57 10.87 4.96 7.01
N ASP A 58 11.32 5.45 8.15
CA ASP A 58 12.72 5.50 8.56
C ASP A 58 13.21 4.23 9.28
N LYS A 59 12.29 3.32 9.65
CA LYS A 59 12.62 2.10 10.39
C LYS A 59 12.79 0.87 9.51
N LEU A 60 12.28 0.91 8.27
CA LEU A 60 12.27 -0.26 7.40
C LEU A 60 13.66 -0.86 7.19
N GLN A 61 14.67 -0.05 6.93
CA GLN A 61 16.03 -0.54 6.72
C GLN A 61 16.63 -1.15 8.00
N ALA A 62 16.31 -0.61 9.17
CA ALA A 62 16.80 -1.15 10.44
C ALA A 62 16.15 -2.52 10.77
N VAL A 63 14.93 -2.76 10.28
CA VAL A 63 14.19 -4.01 10.58
C VAL A 63 14.43 -5.07 9.51
N SER A 64 14.56 -4.68 8.24
CA SER A 64 14.66 -5.60 7.09
C SER A 64 16.03 -5.64 6.43
N GLY A 65 16.93 -4.71 6.77
CA GLY A 65 18.32 -4.72 6.32
C GLY A 65 19.19 -5.61 7.20
N ALA A 66 20.33 -6.01 6.68
CA ALA A 66 21.30 -6.82 7.41
C ALA A 66 22.73 -6.52 6.98
N THR A 67 23.68 -6.63 7.92
CA THR A 67 25.09 -6.82 7.63
C THR A 67 25.36 -8.31 7.65
N ASN A 68 25.90 -8.85 6.55
CA ASN A 68 26.07 -10.29 6.38
C ASN A 68 27.53 -10.68 6.65
N PRO A 69 27.80 -11.69 7.49
CA PRO A 69 29.16 -12.21 7.67
C PRO A 69 29.61 -12.94 6.41
N VAL A 70 30.80 -12.61 5.92
CA VAL A 70 31.39 -13.25 4.73
C VAL A 70 32.86 -13.55 4.99
N SER A 71 33.40 -14.61 4.35
CA SER A 71 34.80 -14.92 4.35
C SER A 71 35.51 -14.15 3.23
N GLY A 72 36.49 -13.33 3.57
CA GLY A 72 37.28 -12.55 2.61
C GLY A 72 37.13 -11.03 2.77
N PRO A 73 37.88 -10.26 1.96
CA PRO A 73 37.94 -8.81 2.09
C PRO A 73 36.74 -8.11 1.48
N PHE A 74 35.55 -8.40 1.99
CA PHE A 74 34.29 -7.80 1.51
C PHE A 74 33.48 -7.29 2.68
N PHE A 75 32.85 -6.12 2.49
CA PHE A 75 31.72 -5.68 3.29
C PHE A 75 30.44 -6.07 2.54
N ASN A 76 29.67 -6.97 3.14
CA ASN A 76 28.43 -7.45 2.56
C ASN A 76 27.24 -6.96 3.38
N PHE A 77 26.26 -6.38 2.72
CA PHE A 77 25.04 -5.91 3.37
C PHE A 77 23.84 -6.07 2.47
N SER A 78 22.68 -6.26 3.08
CA SER A 78 21.39 -6.33 2.41
C SER A 78 20.53 -5.13 2.76
N ILE A 79 19.91 -4.54 1.76
CA ILE A 79 18.94 -3.45 1.90
C ILE A 79 17.62 -3.85 1.25
N SER A 80 16.52 -3.31 1.75
CA SER A 80 15.22 -3.51 1.14
C SER A 80 14.90 -2.38 0.17
N GLU A 81 14.52 -2.74 -1.05
CA GLU A 81 14.12 -1.82 -2.11
C GLU A 81 12.63 -2.07 -2.48
N PRO A 82 11.91 -1.06 -3.02
CA PRO A 82 10.56 -1.27 -3.53
C PRO A 82 10.58 -2.28 -4.69
N GLN A 83 9.54 -3.08 -4.79
CA GLN A 83 9.38 -4.05 -5.88
C GLN A 83 9.12 -3.38 -7.23
N GLY A 84 8.34 -2.28 -7.24
CA GLY A 84 7.98 -1.56 -8.46
C GLY A 84 6.51 -1.12 -8.47
N VAL A 85 5.71 -1.68 -9.38
CA VAL A 85 4.28 -1.40 -9.50
C VAL A 85 3.47 -2.47 -8.77
N VAL A 86 2.65 -2.05 -7.81
CA VAL A 86 1.77 -2.93 -7.04
C VAL A 86 0.31 -2.65 -7.37
N ALA A 87 -0.40 -3.64 -7.91
CA ALA A 87 -1.86 -3.59 -7.96
C ALA A 87 -2.44 -3.89 -6.56
N ILE A 88 -3.56 -3.26 -6.25
CA ILE A 88 -4.29 -3.44 -5.00
C ILE A 88 -5.76 -3.65 -5.34
N ALA A 89 -6.31 -4.83 -5.06
CA ALA A 89 -7.75 -5.03 -5.06
C ALA A 89 -8.28 -4.73 -3.67
N SER A 90 -8.87 -3.56 -3.50
CA SER A 90 -9.40 -3.10 -2.22
C SER A 90 -10.66 -3.88 -1.84
N SER A 91 -10.81 -4.17 -0.55
CA SER A 91 -12.09 -4.63 0.00
C SER A 91 -13.09 -3.47 0.11
N ASP A 92 -14.31 -3.77 0.59
CA ASP A 92 -15.33 -2.76 0.91
C ASP A 92 -15.03 -1.96 2.20
N SER A 93 -13.91 -2.23 2.86
CA SER A 93 -13.51 -1.55 4.09
C SER A 93 -12.62 -0.34 3.80
N PHE A 94 -13.06 0.85 4.21
CA PHE A 94 -12.25 2.06 4.10
C PHE A 94 -10.90 1.93 4.83
N LEU A 95 -10.87 1.27 5.99
CA LEU A 95 -9.62 1.07 6.73
C LEU A 95 -8.64 0.14 6.01
N GLU A 96 -9.12 -0.92 5.35
CA GLU A 96 -8.26 -1.81 4.55
C GLU A 96 -7.76 -1.13 3.29
N PHE A 97 -8.58 -0.28 2.67
CA PHE A 97 -8.17 0.59 1.56
C PHE A 97 -7.02 1.51 1.99
N ILE A 98 -7.12 2.16 3.15
CA ILE A 98 -6.05 3.00 3.71
C ILE A 98 -4.79 2.17 3.99
N ASP A 99 -4.91 1.02 4.66
CA ASP A 99 -3.76 0.16 4.99
C ASP A 99 -2.98 -0.27 3.74
N ALA A 100 -3.69 -0.64 2.68
CA ALA A 100 -3.08 -1.11 1.46
C ALA A 100 -2.30 -0.01 0.72
N ILE A 101 -2.89 1.18 0.60
CA ILE A 101 -2.24 2.34 -0.03
C ILE A 101 -1.06 2.82 0.81
N ALA A 102 -1.25 2.95 2.12
CA ALA A 102 -0.20 3.43 3.01
C ALA A 102 1.02 2.48 3.01
N ALA A 103 0.79 1.17 3.01
CA ALA A 103 1.87 0.17 2.91
C ALA A 103 2.65 0.30 1.59
N ALA A 104 1.98 0.53 0.47
CA ALA A 104 2.62 0.73 -0.82
C ALA A 104 3.43 2.03 -0.89
N VAL A 105 2.90 3.13 -0.34
CA VAL A 105 3.63 4.42 -0.32
C VAL A 105 4.85 4.34 0.59
N VAL A 106 4.73 3.79 1.80
CA VAL A 106 5.85 3.72 2.75
C VAL A 106 6.97 2.82 2.24
N SER A 107 6.65 1.73 1.54
CA SER A 107 7.65 0.87 0.89
C SER A 107 8.31 1.51 -0.33
N GLY A 108 7.72 2.56 -0.90
CA GLY A 108 8.24 3.29 -2.05
C GLY A 108 7.76 2.76 -3.40
N ASN A 109 6.76 1.90 -3.42
CA ASN A 109 6.12 1.41 -4.63
C ASN A 109 5.18 2.45 -5.26
N THR A 110 4.91 2.30 -6.53
CA THR A 110 3.75 2.91 -7.20
C THR A 110 2.59 1.92 -7.20
N SER A 111 1.35 2.42 -7.26
CA SER A 111 0.20 1.52 -7.15
C SER A 111 -0.93 1.86 -8.10
N VAL A 112 -1.58 0.80 -8.58
CA VAL A 112 -2.88 0.82 -9.24
C VAL A 112 -3.90 0.20 -8.29
N VAL A 113 -4.81 1.01 -7.77
CA VAL A 113 -5.78 0.61 -6.75
C VAL A 113 -7.14 0.40 -7.39
N LEU A 114 -7.60 -0.84 -7.39
CA LEU A 114 -8.90 -1.25 -7.88
C LEU A 114 -9.91 -1.14 -6.73
N VAL A 115 -10.89 -0.28 -6.86
CA VAL A 115 -11.83 0.06 -5.78
C VAL A 115 -13.25 -0.37 -6.16
N PRO A 116 -13.92 -1.14 -5.30
CA PRO A 116 -15.32 -1.54 -5.53
C PRO A 116 -16.26 -0.33 -5.44
N GLY A 117 -17.41 -0.44 -6.11
CA GLY A 117 -18.39 0.65 -6.18
C GLY A 117 -18.88 1.18 -4.83
N SER A 118 -18.88 0.35 -3.78
CA SER A 118 -19.24 0.75 -2.40
C SER A 118 -18.28 1.80 -1.81
N LEU A 119 -17.03 1.82 -2.23
CA LEU A 119 -16.02 2.80 -1.82
C LEU A 119 -15.72 3.86 -2.89
N ALA A 120 -16.45 3.90 -4.01
CA ALA A 120 -16.14 4.80 -5.11
C ALA A 120 -16.10 6.28 -4.68
N VAL A 121 -17.10 6.75 -3.92
CA VAL A 121 -17.16 8.15 -3.47
C VAL A 121 -16.00 8.49 -2.51
N PRO A 122 -15.84 7.81 -1.38
CA PRO A 122 -14.76 8.17 -0.45
C PRO A 122 -13.36 7.95 -1.05
N SER A 123 -13.19 7.03 -2.01
CA SER A 123 -11.89 6.86 -2.68
C SER A 123 -11.55 8.01 -3.63
N MET A 124 -12.55 8.59 -4.31
CA MET A 124 -12.34 9.78 -5.17
C MET A 124 -12.06 11.02 -4.33
N SER A 125 -12.78 11.23 -3.24
CA SER A 125 -12.45 12.28 -2.26
C SER A 125 -11.04 12.10 -1.68
N PHE A 126 -10.63 10.84 -1.48
CA PHE A 126 -9.28 10.53 -1.02
C PHE A 126 -8.21 10.80 -2.09
N ALA A 127 -8.52 10.63 -3.38
CA ALA A 127 -7.60 11.03 -4.45
C ALA A 127 -7.28 12.54 -4.40
N GLU A 128 -8.24 13.39 -4.00
CA GLU A 128 -7.99 14.82 -3.78
C GLU A 128 -7.09 15.07 -2.56
N VAL A 129 -7.26 14.28 -1.47
CA VAL A 129 -6.34 14.32 -0.32
C VAL A 129 -4.92 14.00 -0.77
N LEU A 130 -4.73 12.94 -1.55
CA LEU A 130 -3.41 12.56 -2.09
C LEU A 130 -2.82 13.67 -2.97
N ALA A 131 -3.62 14.27 -3.85
CA ALA A 131 -3.17 15.34 -4.76
C ALA A 131 -2.72 16.62 -4.02
N THR A 132 -3.19 16.84 -2.80
CA THR A 132 -2.85 18.01 -1.96
C THR A 132 -1.84 17.71 -0.85
N SER A 133 -1.26 16.50 -0.85
CA SER A 133 -0.36 16.01 0.22
C SER A 133 1.10 15.89 -0.21
N ASP A 134 1.53 16.62 -1.23
CA ASP A 134 2.88 16.56 -1.80
C ASP A 134 3.25 15.17 -2.36
N LEU A 135 2.28 14.27 -2.50
CA LEU A 135 2.49 12.99 -3.17
C LEU A 135 2.68 13.24 -4.67
N PRO A 136 3.79 12.78 -5.28
CA PRO A 136 3.98 12.96 -6.71
C PRO A 136 2.86 12.32 -7.54
N ALA A 137 2.42 13.00 -8.59
CA ALA A 137 1.40 12.48 -9.50
C ALA A 137 1.82 11.12 -10.08
N GLY A 138 0.86 10.19 -10.21
CA GLY A 138 1.07 8.86 -10.74
C GLY A 138 1.64 7.83 -9.74
N VAL A 139 1.98 8.23 -8.51
CA VAL A 139 2.39 7.26 -7.48
C VAL A 139 1.21 6.37 -7.07
N ILE A 140 0.03 6.95 -6.91
CA ILE A 140 -1.22 6.22 -6.64
C ILE A 140 -2.23 6.54 -7.74
N ASN A 141 -2.75 5.50 -8.38
CA ASN A 141 -3.75 5.60 -9.43
C ASN A 141 -4.99 4.79 -9.00
N ILE A 142 -6.11 5.46 -8.80
CA ILE A 142 -7.34 4.84 -8.29
C ILE A 142 -8.30 4.59 -9.46
N LEU A 143 -8.73 3.33 -9.62
CA LEU A 143 -9.70 2.88 -10.61
C LEU A 143 -10.91 2.31 -9.88
N THR A 144 -12.07 2.93 -10.07
CA THR A 144 -13.34 2.42 -9.52
C THR A 144 -14.01 1.49 -10.51
N GLY A 145 -14.52 0.35 -10.04
CA GLY A 145 -15.22 -0.59 -10.91
C GLY A 145 -15.45 -1.96 -10.28
N SER A 146 -15.87 -2.90 -11.11
CA SER A 146 -16.04 -4.29 -10.69
C SER A 146 -14.68 -4.97 -10.52
N LEU A 147 -14.39 -5.46 -9.31
CA LEU A 147 -13.18 -6.24 -9.07
C LEU A 147 -13.16 -7.54 -9.89
N ASP A 148 -14.33 -8.11 -10.19
CA ASP A 148 -14.44 -9.32 -11.03
C ASP A 148 -13.97 -9.08 -12.48
N GLU A 149 -14.13 -7.86 -12.95
CA GLU A 149 -13.69 -7.43 -14.28
C GLU A 149 -12.23 -6.96 -14.29
N LEU A 150 -11.84 -6.14 -13.31
CA LEU A 150 -10.53 -5.48 -13.30
C LEU A 150 -9.39 -6.37 -12.78
N ALA A 151 -9.66 -7.23 -11.79
CA ALA A 151 -8.60 -8.02 -11.16
C ALA A 151 -7.92 -9.04 -12.09
N PRO A 152 -8.61 -9.73 -13.01
CA PRO A 152 -7.94 -10.61 -13.97
C PRO A 152 -6.92 -9.88 -14.86
N TRP A 153 -7.25 -8.66 -15.31
CA TRP A 153 -6.34 -7.82 -16.09
C TRP A 153 -5.10 -7.43 -15.27
N ALA A 154 -5.29 -7.01 -14.03
CA ALA A 154 -4.17 -6.70 -13.13
C ALA A 154 -3.29 -7.93 -12.86
N ALA A 155 -3.88 -9.11 -12.71
CA ALA A 155 -3.15 -10.35 -12.48
C ALA A 155 -2.26 -10.75 -13.68
N SER A 156 -2.74 -10.57 -14.91
CA SER A 156 -2.01 -10.93 -16.13
C SER A 156 -1.10 -9.83 -16.68
N HIS A 157 -1.22 -8.58 -16.19
CA HIS A 157 -0.47 -7.44 -16.74
C HIS A 157 1.03 -7.57 -16.45
N MET A 158 1.86 -7.50 -17.48
CA MET A 158 3.31 -7.74 -17.40
C MET A 158 4.06 -6.67 -16.60
N ASP A 159 3.60 -5.40 -16.61
CA ASP A 159 4.24 -4.28 -15.92
C ASP A 159 3.74 -4.08 -14.49
N ILE A 160 3.00 -5.04 -13.94
CA ILE A 160 2.62 -5.09 -12.53
C ILE A 160 3.46 -6.17 -11.85
N ASP A 161 4.28 -5.76 -10.87
CA ASP A 161 5.24 -6.64 -10.19
C ASP A 161 4.63 -7.36 -8.99
N GLY A 162 3.70 -6.71 -8.30
CA GLY A 162 3.02 -7.24 -7.12
C GLY A 162 1.52 -7.04 -7.17
N PHE A 163 0.77 -7.91 -6.46
CA PHE A 163 -0.67 -7.78 -6.38
C PHE A 163 -1.20 -8.12 -4.98
N ASP A 164 -1.79 -7.14 -4.32
CA ASP A 164 -2.55 -7.34 -3.09
C ASP A 164 -3.99 -7.70 -3.44
N ILE A 165 -4.36 -8.95 -3.22
CA ILE A 165 -5.71 -9.48 -3.51
C ILE A 165 -6.59 -9.60 -2.27
N SER A 166 -6.33 -8.81 -1.23
CA SER A 166 -7.06 -8.89 0.04
C SER A 166 -8.57 -8.66 -0.11
N GLY A 167 -8.99 -7.79 -1.03
CA GLY A 167 -10.40 -7.54 -1.34
C GLY A 167 -11.08 -8.60 -2.20
N ILE A 168 -10.34 -9.60 -2.67
CA ILE A 168 -10.88 -10.66 -3.53
C ILE A 168 -11.38 -11.83 -2.69
N ALA A 169 -12.61 -12.28 -2.97
CA ALA A 169 -13.18 -13.44 -2.31
C ALA A 169 -12.28 -14.68 -2.46
N LYS A 170 -12.04 -15.43 -1.38
CA LYS A 170 -11.10 -16.57 -1.32
C LYS A 170 -11.25 -17.56 -2.48
N LYS A 171 -12.50 -17.86 -2.89
CA LYS A 171 -12.78 -18.78 -4.00
C LYS A 171 -12.27 -18.32 -5.36
N LYS A 172 -11.99 -17.01 -5.53
CA LYS A 172 -11.50 -16.41 -6.79
C LYS A 172 -9.99 -16.17 -6.78
N GLN A 173 -9.34 -16.23 -5.62
CA GLN A 173 -7.92 -15.93 -5.48
C GLN A 173 -7.02 -16.92 -6.21
N GLY A 174 -7.44 -18.20 -6.32
CA GLY A 174 -6.67 -19.24 -7.01
C GLY A 174 -6.37 -18.90 -8.46
N ALA A 175 -7.39 -18.51 -9.22
CA ALA A 175 -7.25 -18.13 -10.63
C ALA A 175 -6.34 -16.91 -10.84
N LEU A 176 -6.40 -15.92 -9.92
CA LEU A 176 -5.51 -14.75 -10.00
C LEU A 176 -4.06 -15.10 -9.70
N LYS A 177 -3.81 -16.03 -8.78
CA LYS A 177 -2.46 -16.53 -8.46
C LYS A 177 -1.89 -17.32 -9.62
N GLU A 178 -2.70 -18.14 -10.31
CA GLU A 178 -2.31 -18.88 -11.49
C GLU A 178 -1.94 -17.92 -12.64
N ALA A 179 -2.79 -16.95 -12.94
CA ALA A 179 -2.50 -15.93 -13.96
C ALA A 179 -1.24 -15.11 -13.64
N GLY A 180 -1.01 -14.76 -12.38
CA GLY A 180 0.18 -14.02 -11.96
C GLY A 180 1.46 -14.86 -11.93
N ALA A 181 1.36 -16.18 -11.87
CA ALA A 181 2.53 -17.05 -11.90
C ALA A 181 3.24 -17.05 -13.27
N GLU A 182 2.51 -16.78 -14.36
CA GLU A 182 3.07 -16.71 -15.71
C GLU A 182 4.10 -15.58 -15.87
N ASN A 183 4.01 -14.53 -15.06
CA ASN A 183 4.95 -13.40 -15.06
C ASN A 183 5.68 -13.21 -13.72
N LEU A 184 5.74 -14.25 -12.88
CA LEU A 184 6.43 -14.28 -11.60
C LEU A 184 5.95 -13.20 -10.60
N LYS A 185 4.73 -12.73 -10.75
CA LYS A 185 4.13 -11.70 -9.91
C LYS A 185 3.98 -12.15 -8.45
N ARG A 186 4.35 -11.30 -7.51
CA ARG A 186 4.13 -11.55 -6.08
C ARG A 186 2.69 -11.24 -5.71
N ILE A 187 1.92 -12.27 -5.39
CA ILE A 187 0.51 -12.13 -5.02
C ILE A 187 0.31 -12.49 -3.55
N HIS A 188 -0.20 -11.53 -2.80
CA HIS A 188 -0.45 -11.66 -1.38
C HIS A 188 -1.89 -11.32 -1.02
N SER A 189 -2.34 -11.87 0.11
CA SER A 189 -3.62 -11.53 0.73
C SER A 189 -3.39 -11.38 2.23
N PHE A 190 -3.86 -10.27 2.80
CA PHE A 190 -3.66 -9.92 4.20
C PHE A 190 -4.98 -9.95 4.95
N GLY A 191 -4.90 -10.13 6.26
CA GLY A 191 -6.01 -9.84 7.16
C GLY A 191 -6.16 -8.33 7.39
N SER A 192 -7.22 -7.95 8.08
CA SER A 192 -7.45 -6.56 8.49
C SER A 192 -6.43 -6.11 9.55
N GLY A 193 -6.10 -4.83 9.52
CA GLY A 193 -5.26 -4.16 10.51
C GLY A 193 -3.85 -3.82 10.06
N LYS A 194 -3.23 -2.94 10.82
CA LYS A 194 -1.87 -2.43 10.61
C LYS A 194 -0.86 -3.55 10.79
N THR A 195 0.01 -3.78 9.80
CA THR A 195 1.07 -4.80 9.91
C THR A 195 2.29 -4.45 9.07
N PRO A 196 3.52 -4.59 9.62
CA PRO A 196 4.74 -4.45 8.82
C PRO A 196 4.82 -5.51 7.71
N ALA A 197 4.18 -6.66 7.87
CA ALA A 197 4.20 -7.73 6.86
C ALA A 197 3.66 -7.25 5.51
N ARG A 198 2.63 -6.38 5.49
CA ARG A 198 2.08 -5.81 4.26
C ARG A 198 3.07 -4.86 3.58
N ILE A 199 3.87 -4.13 4.36
CA ILE A 199 4.93 -3.26 3.83
C ILE A 199 6.02 -4.11 3.18
N LEU A 200 6.50 -5.12 3.89
CA LEU A 200 7.64 -5.95 3.49
C LEU A 200 7.32 -6.91 2.35
N ALA A 201 6.05 -7.31 2.20
CA ALA A 201 5.63 -8.24 1.16
C ALA A 201 5.88 -7.73 -0.27
N PHE A 202 5.90 -6.41 -0.47
CA PHE A 202 6.16 -5.76 -1.74
C PHE A 202 7.50 -5.02 -1.75
N MET A 203 8.47 -5.56 -1.02
CA MET A 203 9.86 -5.12 -1.06
C MET A 203 10.77 -6.27 -1.49
N GLU A 204 11.90 -5.93 -2.07
CA GLU A 204 12.93 -6.87 -2.48
C GLU A 204 14.18 -6.67 -1.63
N SER A 205 14.88 -7.76 -1.32
CA SER A 205 16.17 -7.71 -0.64
C SER A 205 17.29 -7.66 -1.68
N LYS A 206 18.03 -6.56 -1.69
CA LYS A 206 19.22 -6.38 -2.52
C LYS A 206 20.46 -6.55 -1.68
N THR A 207 21.28 -7.54 -2.02
CA THR A 207 22.55 -7.79 -1.35
C THR A 207 23.71 -7.16 -2.12
N VAL A 208 24.47 -6.33 -1.46
CA VAL A 208 25.61 -5.61 -2.02
C VAL A 208 26.91 -6.21 -1.48
N TRP A 209 27.82 -6.52 -2.38
CA TRP A 209 29.17 -6.93 -2.08
C TRP A 209 30.12 -5.77 -2.38
N HIS A 210 30.67 -5.17 -1.36
CA HIS A 210 31.62 -4.07 -1.50
C HIS A 210 33.02 -4.58 -1.12
N SER A 211 33.97 -4.53 -2.05
CA SER A 211 35.35 -4.91 -1.77
C SER A 211 35.96 -3.92 -0.77
N VAL A 212 36.50 -4.43 0.29
CA VAL A 212 37.31 -3.64 1.25
C VAL A 212 38.73 -3.70 0.73
N GLY A 213 39.29 -2.55 0.36
CA GLY A 213 40.65 -2.48 -0.18
C GLY A 213 41.68 -3.17 0.74
N VAL A 214 42.65 -3.84 0.13
CA VAL A 214 43.82 -4.44 0.81
C VAL A 214 44.86 -3.36 0.93
#